data_21d8c72385a0b7746333c5cf800d16d2
#
_entry.id   21d8c72385a0b7746333c5cf800d16d2
#
_cell.length_a   1.000
_cell.length_b   1.000
_cell.length_c   1.000
_cell.angle_alpha   90.00
_cell.angle_beta   90.00
_cell.angle_gamma   90.00
#
_symmetry.space_group_name_H-M   'P 1'
#
loop_
_entity.id
_entity.type
_entity.pdbx_description
1 polymer ?
#
loop_
_entity_poly.entity_id
_entity_poly.type
_entity_poly.pdbx_seq_one_letter_code
_entity_poly.pdbx_strand_id
1 'polypeptide(L)'
;GHPGIGWLERTTREKEEAPTKAIALLELAPDAVIADIGAGSGYYSFRIARLLPKGEVVAVDIQPEMLAFLEKESARLGVRNVRPHLGAVDDVKLPPASLDAALMVDAYHEFDHPAEMLASLRSALKSKGRIYLLEFRAEDENVPIKPHHKMTEAQARKEFEAAGFRFVVNKPDLPWQHLLVFEKP
;
A
#
# COMPACT_ATOMS: atom_id res chain seq x y z
N GLY A 1 -6.33 -18.06 12.62
CA GLY A 1 -6.01 -16.99 11.69
C GLY A 1 -5.38 -15.81 12.40
N HIS A 2 -4.74 -14.94 11.65
CA HIS A 2 -4.13 -13.75 12.20
C HIS A 2 -5.21 -12.78 12.73
N PRO A 3 -5.08 -12.19 13.95
CA PRO A 3 -6.14 -11.36 14.55
C PRO A 3 -6.61 -10.16 13.73
N GLY A 4 -5.75 -9.59 12.89
CA GLY A 4 -6.08 -8.43 12.07
C GLY A 4 -6.92 -8.72 10.82
N ILE A 5 -7.02 -9.98 10.39
CA ILE A 5 -7.67 -10.34 9.11
C ILE A 5 -9.16 -9.96 9.11
N GLY A 6 -9.87 -10.23 10.20
CA GLY A 6 -11.31 -9.89 10.30
C GLY A 6 -11.58 -8.40 10.11
N TRP A 7 -10.73 -7.54 10.68
CA TRP A 7 -10.83 -6.08 10.49
C TRP A 7 -10.58 -5.70 9.03
N LEU A 8 -9.53 -6.27 8.41
CA LEU A 8 -9.16 -5.98 7.02
C LEU A 8 -10.21 -6.40 6.00
N GLU A 9 -10.97 -7.45 6.31
CA GLU A 9 -11.98 -8.01 5.41
C GLU A 9 -13.42 -7.60 5.77
N ARG A 10 -13.62 -6.64 6.69
CA ARG A 10 -14.97 -6.26 7.13
C ARG A 10 -15.86 -5.76 5.98
N THR A 11 -17.15 -6.10 6.04
CA THR A 11 -18.11 -5.78 4.97
C THR A 11 -18.42 -4.28 4.84
N THR A 12 -18.21 -3.50 5.90
CA THR A 12 -18.43 -2.04 5.90
C THR A 12 -17.30 -1.25 5.22
N ARG A 13 -16.20 -1.92 4.84
CA ARG A 13 -15.00 -1.26 4.33
C ARG A 13 -15.25 -0.40 3.08
N GLU A 14 -16.12 -0.83 2.15
CA GLU A 14 -16.47 -0.03 0.97
C GLU A 14 -17.12 1.30 1.35
N LYS A 15 -17.98 1.31 2.37
CA LYS A 15 -18.66 2.53 2.85
C LYS A 15 -17.69 3.45 3.59
N GLU A 16 -16.78 2.90 4.37
CA GLU A 16 -15.86 3.64 5.22
C GLU A 16 -14.64 4.17 4.44
N GLU A 17 -14.07 3.35 3.59
CA GLU A 17 -12.79 3.63 2.93
C GLU A 17 -12.89 3.73 1.41
N ALA A 18 -13.99 3.23 0.81
CA ALA A 18 -14.22 3.21 -0.63
C ALA A 18 -13.03 2.61 -1.41
N PRO A 19 -12.58 1.36 -1.09
CA PRO A 19 -11.39 0.78 -1.72
C PRO A 19 -11.53 0.61 -3.24
N THR A 20 -12.71 0.33 -3.77
CA THR A 20 -12.94 0.26 -5.21
C THR A 20 -12.60 1.59 -5.88
N LYS A 21 -13.04 2.71 -5.28
CA LYS A 21 -12.72 4.05 -5.76
C LYS A 21 -11.23 4.37 -5.62
N ALA A 22 -10.65 4.03 -4.47
CA ALA A 22 -9.22 4.23 -4.22
C ALA A 22 -8.37 3.51 -5.28
N ILE A 23 -8.68 2.26 -5.58
CA ILE A 23 -7.97 1.47 -6.60
C ILE A 23 -8.11 2.11 -7.99
N ALA A 24 -9.30 2.56 -8.36
CA ALA A 24 -9.52 3.25 -9.62
C ALA A 24 -8.69 4.53 -9.73
N LEU A 25 -8.54 5.27 -8.63
CA LEU A 25 -7.74 6.49 -8.56
C LEU A 25 -6.23 6.27 -8.70
N LEU A 26 -5.75 5.04 -8.57
CA LEU A 26 -4.34 4.72 -8.83
C LEU A 26 -3.99 4.81 -10.32
N GLU A 27 -4.96 4.61 -11.20
CA GLU A 27 -4.81 4.73 -12.65
C GLU A 27 -3.64 3.87 -13.18
N LEU A 28 -3.56 2.63 -12.73
CA LEU A 28 -2.47 1.72 -13.07
C LEU A 28 -2.56 1.24 -14.53
N ALA A 29 -1.41 1.19 -15.20
CA ALA A 29 -1.32 0.55 -16.51
C ALA A 29 -1.53 -0.96 -16.39
N PRO A 30 -2.12 -1.63 -17.41
CA PRO A 30 -2.43 -3.08 -17.35
C PRO A 30 -1.22 -4.00 -17.15
N ASP A 31 -0.04 -3.52 -17.48
CA ASP A 31 1.24 -4.25 -17.36
C ASP A 31 2.08 -3.81 -16.14
N ALA A 32 1.52 -2.99 -15.26
CA ALA A 32 2.24 -2.47 -14.10
C ALA A 32 2.67 -3.59 -13.14
N VAL A 33 3.84 -3.42 -12.55
CA VAL A 33 4.30 -4.19 -11.40
C VAL A 33 4.21 -3.29 -10.18
N ILE A 34 3.30 -3.62 -9.27
CA ILE A 34 3.07 -2.84 -8.06
C ILE A 34 3.34 -3.68 -6.82
N ALA A 35 4.00 -3.10 -5.83
CA ALA A 35 4.15 -3.71 -4.51
C ALA A 35 3.06 -3.19 -3.58
N ASP A 36 2.38 -4.10 -2.89
CA ASP A 36 1.46 -3.80 -1.78
C ASP A 36 2.23 -4.03 -0.49
N ILE A 37 2.63 -2.94 0.17
CA ILE A 37 3.50 -2.98 1.36
C ILE A 37 2.66 -3.09 2.62
N GLY A 38 2.87 -4.17 3.38
CA GLY A 38 2.00 -4.51 4.50
C GLY A 38 0.68 -5.07 3.98
N ALA A 39 0.76 -6.02 3.05
CA ALA A 39 -0.38 -6.53 2.30
C ALA A 39 -1.47 -7.19 3.16
N GLY A 40 -1.09 -7.73 4.33
CA GLY A 40 -2.03 -8.34 5.25
C GLY A 40 -2.81 -9.47 4.62
N SER A 41 -4.13 -9.39 4.65
CA SER A 41 -5.04 -10.40 4.07
C SER A 41 -5.06 -10.43 2.54
N GLY A 42 -4.42 -9.43 1.88
CA GLY A 42 -4.45 -9.30 0.43
C GLY A 42 -5.70 -8.61 -0.10
N TYR A 43 -6.47 -7.96 0.74
CA TYR A 43 -7.69 -7.27 0.34
C TYR A 43 -7.48 -6.38 -0.90
N TYR A 44 -6.46 -5.50 -0.85
CA TYR A 44 -6.08 -4.65 -1.99
C TYR A 44 -5.35 -5.44 -3.06
N SER A 45 -4.40 -6.30 -2.68
CA SER A 45 -3.60 -7.08 -3.62
C SER A 45 -4.45 -7.85 -4.63
N PHE A 46 -5.46 -8.60 -4.15
CA PHE A 46 -6.31 -9.40 -5.04
C PHE A 46 -7.21 -8.56 -5.93
N ARG A 47 -7.71 -7.44 -5.43
CA ARG A 47 -8.53 -6.53 -6.21
C ARG A 47 -7.74 -5.82 -7.31
N ILE A 48 -6.53 -5.38 -6.98
CA ILE A 48 -5.63 -4.74 -7.94
C ILE A 48 -5.18 -5.73 -9.01
N ALA A 49 -4.85 -6.96 -8.63
CA ALA A 49 -4.37 -7.99 -9.56
C ALA A 49 -5.34 -8.23 -10.73
N ARG A 50 -6.63 -8.11 -10.49
CA ARG A 50 -7.66 -8.27 -11.53
C ARG A 50 -7.60 -7.17 -12.59
N LEU A 51 -7.01 -6.03 -12.28
CA LEU A 51 -6.86 -4.90 -13.20
C LEU A 51 -5.52 -4.95 -13.96
N LEU A 52 -4.66 -5.91 -13.65
CA LEU A 52 -3.33 -6.03 -14.20
C LEU A 52 -3.16 -7.34 -14.99
N PRO A 53 -3.89 -7.53 -16.10
CA PRO A 53 -3.84 -8.80 -16.84
C PRO A 53 -2.45 -9.13 -17.43
N LYS A 54 -1.58 -8.13 -17.56
CA LYS A 54 -0.20 -8.29 -18.05
C LYS A 54 0.83 -7.86 -17.02
N GLY A 55 0.40 -7.57 -15.80
CA GLY A 55 1.25 -7.14 -14.69
C GLY A 55 1.14 -8.07 -13.51
N GLU A 56 1.67 -7.62 -12.38
CA GLU A 56 1.59 -8.38 -11.13
C GLU A 56 1.55 -7.48 -9.90
N VAL A 57 1.04 -8.02 -8.81
CA VAL A 57 1.13 -7.45 -7.48
C VAL A 57 2.16 -8.24 -6.67
N VAL A 58 3.17 -7.55 -6.15
CA VAL A 58 4.09 -8.12 -5.16
C VAL A 58 3.53 -7.80 -3.79
N ALA A 59 2.94 -8.79 -3.13
CA ALA A 59 2.31 -8.64 -1.82
C ALA A 59 3.38 -8.81 -0.74
N VAL A 60 3.85 -7.70 -0.18
CA VAL A 60 4.95 -7.68 0.79
C VAL A 60 4.41 -7.65 2.21
N ASP A 61 4.86 -8.56 3.03
CA ASP A 61 4.58 -8.56 4.46
C ASP A 61 5.82 -9.02 5.24
N ILE A 62 5.91 -8.64 6.50
CA ILE A 62 7.01 -9.04 7.39
C ILE A 62 6.67 -10.30 8.19
N GLN A 63 5.42 -10.75 8.15
CA GLN A 63 4.93 -11.90 8.91
C GLN A 63 4.78 -13.11 7.99
N PRO A 64 5.55 -14.19 8.21
CA PRO A 64 5.45 -15.39 7.40
C PRO A 64 4.04 -15.99 7.36
N GLU A 65 3.27 -15.85 8.44
CA GLU A 65 1.89 -16.35 8.54
C GLU A 65 0.98 -15.64 7.53
N MET A 66 1.19 -14.35 7.30
CA MET A 66 0.41 -13.59 6.31
C MET A 66 0.74 -14.05 4.89
N LEU A 67 2.02 -14.35 4.62
CA LEU A 67 2.43 -14.88 3.31
C LEU A 67 1.79 -16.24 3.03
N ALA A 68 1.76 -17.12 4.03
CA ALA A 68 1.09 -18.42 3.91
C ALA A 68 -0.41 -18.26 3.64
N PHE A 69 -1.05 -17.30 4.31
CA PHE A 69 -2.46 -16.96 4.06
C PHE A 69 -2.67 -16.48 2.63
N LEU A 70 -1.80 -15.58 2.14
CA LEU A 70 -1.89 -15.05 0.77
C LEU A 70 -1.74 -16.15 -0.29
N GLU A 71 -0.85 -17.09 -0.08
CA GLU A 71 -0.69 -18.24 -0.98
C GLU A 71 -1.94 -19.09 -1.07
N LYS A 72 -2.53 -19.41 0.08
CA LYS A 72 -3.80 -20.15 0.15
C LYS A 72 -4.93 -19.40 -0.55
N GLU A 73 -5.03 -18.11 -0.30
CA GLU A 73 -6.08 -17.26 -0.85
C GLU A 73 -5.94 -17.11 -2.36
N SER A 74 -4.71 -16.99 -2.86
CA SER A 74 -4.44 -16.98 -4.31
C SER A 74 -4.96 -18.25 -4.99
N ALA A 75 -4.67 -19.40 -4.38
CA ALA A 75 -5.16 -20.69 -4.89
C ALA A 75 -6.69 -20.77 -4.85
N ARG A 76 -7.29 -20.35 -3.75
CA ARG A 76 -8.75 -20.36 -3.57
C ARG A 76 -9.48 -19.49 -4.60
N LEU A 77 -8.91 -18.31 -4.88
CA LEU A 77 -9.49 -17.33 -5.81
C LEU A 77 -9.10 -17.56 -7.27
N GLY A 78 -8.14 -18.46 -7.53
CA GLY A 78 -7.61 -18.68 -8.87
C GLY A 78 -6.84 -17.50 -9.41
N VAL A 79 -6.24 -16.67 -8.54
CA VAL A 79 -5.45 -15.51 -8.92
C VAL A 79 -3.99 -15.93 -9.06
N ARG A 80 -3.37 -15.66 -10.21
CA ARG A 80 -2.00 -16.10 -10.54
C ARG A 80 -0.95 -15.00 -10.51
N ASN A 81 -1.37 -13.74 -10.45
CA ASN A 81 -0.48 -12.57 -10.53
C ASN A 81 -0.37 -11.80 -9.22
N VAL A 82 -0.57 -12.47 -8.09
CA VAL A 82 -0.20 -11.98 -6.76
C VAL A 82 0.97 -12.83 -6.26
N ARG A 83 2.11 -12.21 -6.04
CA ARG A 83 3.32 -12.89 -5.57
C ARG A 83 3.64 -12.46 -4.14
N PRO A 84 3.40 -13.34 -3.14
CA PRO A 84 3.81 -13.05 -1.76
C PRO A 84 5.32 -12.89 -1.64
N HIS A 85 5.77 -11.92 -0.85
CA HIS A 85 7.19 -11.62 -0.67
C HIS A 85 7.48 -11.20 0.77
N LEU A 86 8.47 -11.83 1.38
CA LEU A 86 8.89 -11.51 2.74
C LEU A 86 9.82 -10.30 2.73
N GLY A 87 9.34 -9.18 3.31
CA GLY A 87 10.17 -8.01 3.59
C GLY A 87 10.69 -8.03 5.02
N ALA A 88 11.52 -7.06 5.35
CA ALA A 88 11.95 -6.78 6.71
C ALA A 88 11.34 -5.47 7.22
N VAL A 89 11.48 -5.17 8.50
CA VAL A 89 10.92 -3.94 9.11
C VAL A 89 11.55 -2.65 8.55
N ASP A 90 12.72 -2.75 7.94
CA ASP A 90 13.52 -1.64 7.43
C ASP A 90 13.90 -1.77 5.95
N ASP A 91 13.47 -2.83 5.29
CA ASP A 91 13.87 -3.12 3.91
C ASP A 91 12.80 -3.94 3.20
N VAL A 92 12.32 -3.44 2.06
CA VAL A 92 11.37 -4.17 1.22
C VAL A 92 11.98 -5.41 0.55
N LYS A 93 13.30 -5.47 0.44
CA LYS A 93 14.09 -6.58 -0.14
C LYS A 93 13.70 -6.94 -1.58
N LEU A 94 13.39 -5.96 -2.37
CA LEU A 94 13.11 -6.13 -3.80
C LEU A 94 14.29 -5.62 -4.65
N PRO A 95 14.47 -6.19 -5.85
CA PRO A 95 15.56 -5.78 -6.73
C PRO A 95 15.47 -4.30 -7.12
N PRO A 96 16.58 -3.63 -7.40
CA PRO A 96 16.56 -2.25 -7.91
C PRO A 96 15.75 -2.14 -9.19
N ALA A 97 15.02 -1.04 -9.31
CA ALA A 97 14.22 -0.69 -10.50
C ALA A 97 13.29 -1.82 -10.98
N SER A 98 12.69 -2.54 -10.04
CA SER A 98 11.79 -3.67 -10.33
C SER A 98 10.30 -3.30 -10.25
N LEU A 99 9.96 -2.12 -9.69
CA LEU A 99 8.58 -1.70 -9.48
C LEU A 99 8.22 -0.48 -10.29
N ASP A 100 7.01 -0.48 -10.85
CA ASP A 100 6.38 0.72 -11.41
C ASP A 100 5.73 1.56 -10.32
N ALA A 101 5.22 0.91 -9.28
CA ALA A 101 4.53 1.58 -8.18
C ALA A 101 4.62 0.79 -6.88
N ALA A 102 4.34 1.46 -5.78
CA ALA A 102 4.14 0.86 -4.47
C ALA A 102 2.90 1.46 -3.81
N LEU A 103 2.18 0.65 -3.05
CA LEU A 103 0.99 1.04 -2.32
C LEU A 103 1.19 0.72 -0.84
N MET A 104 0.81 1.64 0.02
CA MET A 104 0.75 1.44 1.47
C MET A 104 -0.64 1.85 1.96
N VAL A 105 -1.38 0.91 2.54
CA VAL A 105 -2.73 1.14 3.05
C VAL A 105 -2.72 0.98 4.56
N ASP A 106 -2.85 2.09 5.28
CA ASP A 106 -2.90 2.13 6.75
C ASP A 106 -1.73 1.39 7.42
N ALA A 107 -0.58 1.36 6.75
CA ALA A 107 0.60 0.63 7.19
C ALA A 107 1.77 1.55 7.57
N TYR A 108 1.95 2.64 6.84
CA TYR A 108 3.13 3.50 6.97
C TYR A 108 3.29 4.06 8.39
N HIS A 109 2.20 4.50 9.02
CA HIS A 109 2.24 5.06 10.38
C HIS A 109 2.73 4.06 11.44
N GLU A 110 2.74 2.77 11.12
CA GLU A 110 3.20 1.71 12.03
C GLU A 110 4.68 1.33 11.82
N PHE A 111 5.35 1.92 10.84
CA PHE A 111 6.75 1.59 10.57
C PHE A 111 7.67 2.14 11.66
N ASP A 112 8.47 1.24 12.25
CA ASP A 112 9.50 1.62 13.24
C ASP A 112 10.73 2.26 12.57
N HIS A 113 10.97 1.93 11.30
CA HIS A 113 12.11 2.41 10.52
C HIS A 113 11.64 3.02 9.18
N PRO A 114 10.85 4.13 9.23
CA PRO A 114 10.27 4.68 8.02
C PRO A 114 11.29 5.22 7.02
N ALA A 115 12.35 5.85 7.47
CA ALA A 115 13.38 6.38 6.57
C ALA A 115 14.10 5.27 5.79
N GLU A 116 14.46 4.19 6.47
CA GLU A 116 15.14 3.03 5.88
C GLU A 116 14.20 2.31 4.89
N MET A 117 12.94 2.13 5.29
CA MET A 117 11.95 1.52 4.42
C MET A 117 11.75 2.34 3.14
N LEU A 118 11.61 3.66 3.27
CA LEU A 118 11.46 4.54 2.11
C LEU A 118 12.70 4.54 1.21
N ALA A 119 13.90 4.44 1.78
CA ALA A 119 15.13 4.32 1.00
C ALA A 119 15.13 3.01 0.18
N SER A 120 14.71 1.90 0.78
CA SER A 120 14.61 0.61 0.09
C SER A 120 13.56 0.64 -1.04
N LEU A 121 12.44 1.30 -0.82
CA LEU A 121 11.39 1.49 -1.84
C LEU A 121 11.88 2.38 -2.97
N ARG A 122 12.61 3.45 -2.66
CA ARG A 122 13.19 4.33 -3.68
C ARG A 122 14.15 3.55 -4.59
N SER A 123 14.96 2.68 -4.03
CA SER A 123 15.84 1.80 -4.83
C SER A 123 15.03 0.82 -5.70
N ALA A 124 13.98 0.22 -5.15
CA ALA A 124 13.16 -0.76 -5.87
C ALA A 124 12.31 -0.15 -6.99
N LEU A 125 11.95 1.12 -6.89
CA LEU A 125 11.15 1.81 -7.89
C LEU A 125 11.99 2.18 -9.11
N LYS A 126 11.38 2.05 -10.28
CA LYS A 126 11.92 2.64 -11.52
C LYS A 126 11.87 4.16 -11.44
N SER A 127 12.66 4.83 -12.30
CA SER A 127 12.54 6.28 -12.48
C SER A 127 11.09 6.65 -12.81
N LYS A 128 10.57 7.69 -12.19
CA LYS A 128 9.17 8.12 -12.28
C LYS A 128 8.16 7.17 -11.66
N GLY A 129 8.64 6.12 -10.97
CA GLY A 129 7.78 5.25 -10.20
C GLY A 129 7.11 5.99 -9.05
N ARG A 130 5.89 5.56 -8.69
CA ARG A 130 5.05 6.27 -7.72
C ARG A 130 4.79 5.46 -6.48
N ILE A 131 4.67 6.16 -5.35
CA ILE A 131 4.12 5.60 -4.11
C ILE A 131 2.74 6.22 -3.89
N TYR A 132 1.77 5.34 -3.65
CA TYR A 132 0.41 5.70 -3.26
C TYR A 132 0.25 5.40 -1.78
N LEU A 133 -0.02 6.43 -0.99
CA LEU A 133 -0.12 6.33 0.46
C LEU A 133 -1.56 6.61 0.89
N LEU A 134 -2.23 5.59 1.41
CA LEU A 134 -3.54 5.70 2.04
C LEU A 134 -3.38 5.69 3.55
N GLU A 135 -3.81 6.77 4.19
CA GLU A 135 -3.78 6.93 5.64
C GLU A 135 -5.04 7.67 6.10
N PHE A 136 -5.59 7.29 7.25
CA PHE A 136 -6.71 8.03 7.85
C PHE A 136 -6.28 9.45 8.19
N ARG A 137 -7.16 10.42 7.88
CA ARG A 137 -6.85 11.85 8.04
C ARG A 137 -6.81 12.25 9.52
N ALA A 138 -5.64 12.67 9.99
CA ALA A 138 -5.49 13.23 11.33
C ALA A 138 -6.06 14.65 11.44
N GLU A 139 -6.20 15.35 10.32
CA GLU A 139 -6.78 16.69 10.25
C GLU A 139 -8.29 16.72 10.51
N ASP A 140 -8.96 15.56 10.43
CA ASP A 140 -10.40 15.44 10.60
C ASP A 140 -10.74 14.66 11.88
N GLU A 141 -11.24 15.37 12.89
CA GLU A 141 -11.64 14.78 14.17
C GLU A 141 -12.87 13.87 14.03
N ASN A 142 -13.66 14.03 12.98
CA ASN A 142 -14.85 13.22 12.74
C ASN A 142 -14.54 11.84 12.15
N VAL A 143 -13.32 11.61 11.70
CA VAL A 143 -12.89 10.26 11.28
C VAL A 143 -12.79 9.38 12.54
N PRO A 144 -13.63 8.32 12.69
CA PRO A 144 -13.76 7.56 13.95
C PRO A 144 -12.65 6.53 14.13
N ILE A 145 -11.41 6.98 14.06
CA ILE A 145 -10.19 6.17 14.18
C ILE A 145 -9.34 6.78 15.30
N LYS A 146 -8.64 5.94 16.05
CA LYS A 146 -7.75 6.39 17.13
C LYS A 146 -6.63 7.29 16.57
N PRO A 147 -6.27 8.39 17.25
CA PRO A 147 -5.29 9.35 16.74
C PRO A 147 -3.95 8.74 16.31
N HIS A 148 -3.46 7.73 17.00
CA HIS A 148 -2.17 7.08 16.66
C HIS A 148 -2.23 6.20 15.40
N HIS A 149 -3.42 5.98 14.84
CA HIS A 149 -3.64 5.32 13.56
C HIS A 149 -3.97 6.30 12.43
N LYS A 150 -3.80 7.59 12.69
CA LYS A 150 -4.02 8.66 11.71
C LYS A 150 -2.69 9.34 11.34
N MET A 151 -2.69 10.01 10.21
CA MET A 151 -1.53 10.77 9.74
C MET A 151 -1.96 12.08 9.08
N THR A 152 -1.17 13.15 9.27
CA THR A 152 -1.39 14.41 8.56
C THR A 152 -0.67 14.38 7.21
N GLU A 153 -1.22 15.11 6.22
CA GLU A 153 -0.53 15.33 4.95
C GLU A 153 0.83 15.99 5.17
N ALA A 154 0.90 17.00 6.04
CA ALA A 154 2.13 17.74 6.30
C ALA A 154 3.26 16.82 6.80
N GLN A 155 2.96 15.90 7.72
CA GLN A 155 3.95 14.97 8.25
C GLN A 155 4.39 13.96 7.17
N ALA A 156 3.44 13.42 6.40
CA ALA A 156 3.75 12.50 5.30
C ALA A 156 4.66 13.17 4.27
N ARG A 157 4.33 14.39 3.84
CA ARG A 157 5.15 15.14 2.89
C ARG A 157 6.56 15.38 3.41
N LYS A 158 6.69 15.79 4.67
CA LYS A 158 7.98 16.03 5.29
C LYS A 158 8.88 14.78 5.24
N GLU A 159 8.33 13.63 5.61
CA GLU A 159 9.09 12.38 5.66
C GLU A 159 9.44 11.86 4.27
N PHE A 160 8.49 11.90 3.33
CA PHE A 160 8.71 11.42 1.96
C PHE A 160 9.65 12.34 1.19
N GLU A 161 9.53 13.65 1.34
CA GLU A 161 10.43 14.62 0.71
C GLU A 161 11.86 14.47 1.24
N ALA A 162 12.00 14.23 2.56
CA ALA A 162 13.31 13.95 3.16
C ALA A 162 13.94 12.66 2.61
N ALA A 163 13.11 11.69 2.21
CA ALA A 163 13.56 10.45 1.59
C ALA A 163 13.84 10.56 0.07
N GLY A 164 13.69 11.75 -0.50
CA GLY A 164 13.98 12.00 -1.92
C GLY A 164 12.80 11.80 -2.87
N PHE A 165 11.58 11.78 -2.37
CA PHE A 165 10.38 11.71 -3.20
C PHE A 165 9.79 13.10 -3.42
N ARG A 166 9.15 13.28 -4.58
CA ARG A 166 8.41 14.50 -4.91
C ARG A 166 6.92 14.29 -4.62
N PHE A 167 6.31 15.20 -3.88
CA PHE A 167 4.86 15.20 -3.71
C PHE A 167 4.17 15.56 -5.03
N VAL A 168 3.18 14.77 -5.42
CA VAL A 168 2.42 15.01 -6.66
C VAL A 168 1.05 15.61 -6.34
N VAL A 169 0.25 14.91 -5.54
CA VAL A 169 -1.13 15.32 -5.24
C VAL A 169 -1.66 14.56 -4.02
N ASN A 170 -2.60 15.17 -3.32
CA ASN A 170 -3.51 14.48 -2.42
C ASN A 170 -4.89 14.43 -3.09
N LYS A 171 -5.34 13.23 -3.46
CA LYS A 171 -6.66 13.05 -4.09
C LYS A 171 -7.73 13.01 -3.01
N PRO A 172 -8.67 14.02 -2.94
CA PRO A 172 -9.53 14.22 -1.78
C PRO A 172 -10.83 13.40 -1.79
N ASP A 173 -10.94 12.44 -2.67
CA ASP A 173 -12.21 11.80 -3.03
C ASP A 173 -12.64 10.67 -2.09
N LEU A 174 -11.81 10.32 -1.09
CA LEU A 174 -12.11 9.21 -0.17
C LEU A 174 -12.78 9.71 1.11
N PRO A 175 -13.68 8.90 1.73
CA PRO A 175 -14.46 9.34 2.89
C PRO A 175 -13.59 9.69 4.11
N TRP A 176 -12.62 8.85 4.47
CA TRP A 176 -11.85 8.98 5.71
C TRP A 176 -10.35 9.09 5.51
N GLN A 177 -9.84 8.72 4.34
CA GLN A 177 -8.41 8.61 4.10
C GLN A 177 -7.88 9.69 3.16
N HIS A 178 -6.60 10.03 3.36
CA HIS A 178 -5.78 10.63 2.32
C HIS A 178 -5.49 9.61 1.23
N LEU A 179 -5.36 10.07 0.01
CA LEU A 179 -4.65 9.34 -1.04
C LEU A 179 -3.53 10.26 -1.53
N LEU A 180 -2.38 10.12 -0.91
CA LEU A 180 -1.20 10.91 -1.21
C LEU A 180 -0.37 10.21 -2.26
N VAL A 181 0.02 10.95 -3.30
CA VAL A 181 0.82 10.42 -4.40
C VAL A 181 2.19 11.08 -4.37
N PHE A 182 3.22 10.26 -4.31
CA PHE A 182 4.62 10.68 -4.37
C PHE A 182 5.31 10.01 -5.55
N GLU A 183 6.32 10.66 -6.10
CA GLU A 183 7.03 10.17 -7.27
C GLU A 183 8.54 10.18 -7.03
N LYS A 184 9.21 9.11 -7.50
CA LYS A 184 10.67 9.08 -7.58
C LYS A 184 11.09 9.91 -8.79
N PRO A 185 11.90 10.98 -8.58
CA PRO A 185 12.38 11.80 -9.68
C PRO A 185 13.19 11.05 -10.71
#